data_5c24c22c197f18404c6cedad7a1b5755
#
_entry.id   5c24c22c197f18404c6cedad7a1b5755
#
_cell.length_a   1.000
_cell.length_b   1.000
_cell.length_c   1.000
_cell.angle_alpha   90.00
_cell.angle_beta   90.00
_cell.angle_gamma   90.00
#
_symmetry.space_group_name_H-M   'P 1'
#
loop_
_entity.id
_entity.type
_entity.pdbx_description
1 polymer ?
#
loop_
_entity_poly.entity_id
_entity_poly.type
_entity_poly.pdbx_seq_one_letter_code
_entity_poly.pdbx_strand_id
1 'polypeptide(L)'
;MIKRSFLKTTLGLACATAFSLASAQTTPIKFQLDWRFEGPSALFLVPAAKGYFKDAKLDVTVDAGNGSGGAVTRVASGSYDLGFADLAALMEFHANNPDAPNKPVAVMMVYNNTPASVMALKKSGIKTPGDLAGKKLGAPVFDAGRRAFPIFAKANEIGNVTWTAMDPPLRETMLVRGDVDAITGFTFTSLLNIEARGVKAEDVVVMQYPDFGVRLYGNAIIATPKILKENPAAVKAFLSAFTKGVKDVISNPAVAIESVKARDGIINVELETRRLKLAIDTVINSSEARAEGFGQVKGPRLSLMASQVSDAFNTKTRVKADDVWNGSFLPTAKELDILPAPKSSAKK
;
A
#
# COMPACT_ATOMS: atom_id res chain seq x y z
N MET A 1 -58.77 -25.75 -72.54
CA MET A 1 -57.92 -24.55 -72.67
C MET A 1 -57.65 -24.04 -71.27
N ILE A 2 -56.45 -24.28 -70.74
CA ILE A 2 -56.12 -24.01 -69.36
C ILE A 2 -55.23 -22.77 -69.36
N LYS A 3 -55.71 -21.67 -68.67
CA LYS A 3 -54.92 -20.48 -68.43
C LYS A 3 -54.14 -20.65 -67.17
N ARG A 4 -52.79 -20.60 -67.23
CA ARG A 4 -51.86 -20.58 -66.10
C ARG A 4 -51.70 -19.19 -65.65
N SER A 5 -52.08 -18.88 -64.38
CA SER A 5 -51.76 -17.63 -63.69
C SER A 5 -50.41 -17.79 -63.02
N PHE A 6 -49.46 -16.93 -63.32
CA PHE A 6 -48.16 -16.81 -62.64
C PHE A 6 -48.34 -15.93 -61.38
N LEU A 7 -48.16 -16.55 -60.21
CA LEU A 7 -48.09 -15.81 -58.96
C LEU A 7 -46.63 -15.45 -58.68
N LYS A 8 -46.30 -14.16 -58.74
CA LYS A 8 -44.99 -13.63 -58.39
C LYS A 8 -44.91 -13.47 -56.89
N THR A 9 -44.18 -14.35 -56.21
CA THR A 9 -43.87 -14.24 -54.78
C THR A 9 -42.63 -13.37 -54.62
N THR A 10 -42.80 -12.14 -54.13
CA THR A 10 -41.72 -11.21 -53.74
C THR A 10 -41.22 -11.64 -52.36
N LEU A 11 -40.02 -12.23 -52.29
CA LEU A 11 -39.33 -12.56 -51.03
C LEU A 11 -38.64 -11.33 -50.50
N GLY A 12 -39.26 -10.69 -49.49
CA GLY A 12 -38.68 -9.55 -48.75
C GLY A 12 -37.56 -10.03 -47.82
N LEU A 13 -36.30 -9.75 -48.13
CA LEU A 13 -35.15 -10.00 -47.30
C LEU A 13 -35.11 -8.96 -46.16
N ALA A 14 -35.68 -9.30 -44.99
CA ALA A 14 -35.56 -8.51 -43.78
C ALA A 14 -34.14 -8.74 -43.22
N CYS A 15 -33.19 -7.83 -43.47
CA CYS A 15 -31.94 -7.73 -42.75
C CYS A 15 -32.21 -7.31 -41.30
N ALA A 16 -32.36 -8.28 -40.41
CA ALA A 16 -32.32 -8.06 -38.97
C ALA A 16 -30.86 -7.74 -38.57
N THR A 17 -30.50 -6.45 -38.50
CA THR A 17 -29.30 -5.99 -37.85
C THR A 17 -29.41 -6.30 -36.37
N ALA A 18 -28.90 -7.46 -35.97
CA ALA A 18 -28.64 -7.77 -34.59
C ALA A 18 -27.55 -6.84 -34.09
N PHE A 19 -27.94 -5.75 -33.46
CA PHE A 19 -27.08 -4.97 -32.58
C PHE A 19 -26.71 -5.91 -31.42
N SER A 20 -25.60 -6.62 -31.54
CA SER A 20 -24.94 -7.25 -30.41
C SER A 20 -24.58 -6.13 -29.42
N LEU A 21 -25.41 -5.93 -28.40
CA LEU A 21 -25.03 -5.24 -27.20
C LEU A 21 -23.84 -6.04 -26.65
N ALA A 22 -22.64 -5.71 -27.09
CA ALA A 22 -21.42 -6.18 -26.44
C ALA A 22 -21.49 -5.62 -25.01
N SER A 23 -22.02 -6.41 -24.09
CA SER A 23 -21.90 -6.16 -22.67
C SER A 23 -20.40 -5.98 -22.45
N ALA A 24 -19.97 -4.73 -22.20
CA ALA A 24 -18.55 -4.43 -22.00
C ALA A 24 -18.10 -5.26 -20.78
N GLN A 25 -17.43 -6.39 -21.09
CA GLN A 25 -16.98 -7.34 -20.09
C GLN A 25 -16.05 -6.61 -19.13
N THR A 26 -16.42 -6.59 -17.86
CA THR A 26 -15.58 -6.00 -16.80
C THR A 26 -14.36 -6.89 -16.60
N THR A 27 -13.20 -6.27 -16.45
CA THR A 27 -11.95 -6.99 -16.14
C THR A 27 -11.88 -7.24 -14.63
N PRO A 28 -11.86 -8.50 -14.17
CA PRO A 28 -11.69 -8.81 -12.77
C PRO A 28 -10.27 -8.48 -12.33
N ILE A 29 -10.13 -7.87 -11.14
CA ILE A 29 -8.84 -7.56 -10.49
C ILE A 29 -8.93 -7.96 -9.02
N LYS A 30 -8.05 -8.86 -8.59
CA LYS A 30 -7.85 -9.18 -7.19
C LYS A 30 -6.74 -8.31 -6.61
N PHE A 31 -7.10 -7.51 -5.61
CA PHE A 31 -6.19 -6.58 -4.94
C PHE A 31 -5.91 -6.98 -3.49
N GLN A 32 -4.64 -7.13 -3.13
CA GLN A 32 -4.18 -7.47 -1.78
C GLN A 32 -3.71 -6.24 -1.04
N LEU A 33 -4.36 -5.88 0.08
CA LEU A 33 -3.81 -4.91 1.03
C LEU A 33 -2.62 -5.51 1.80
N ASP A 34 -1.77 -4.64 2.28
CA ASP A 34 -0.67 -5.01 3.18
C ASP A 34 -1.13 -5.25 4.61
N TRP A 35 -2.26 -4.66 5.02
CA TRP A 35 -2.74 -4.65 6.39
C TRP A 35 -4.24 -4.88 6.50
N ARG A 36 -4.74 -4.87 7.72
CA ARG A 36 -6.15 -5.00 8.07
C ARG A 36 -6.97 -3.82 7.52
N PHE A 37 -8.30 -3.96 7.58
CA PHE A 37 -9.21 -2.86 7.29
C PHE A 37 -9.16 -1.83 8.43
N GLU A 38 -8.21 -0.92 8.33
CA GLU A 38 -8.03 0.25 9.18
C GLU A 38 -8.18 1.51 8.33
N GLY A 39 -8.12 2.70 8.95
CA GLY A 39 -8.34 3.98 8.26
C GLY A 39 -7.70 4.11 6.87
N PRO A 40 -6.40 3.80 6.71
CA PRO A 40 -5.75 3.91 5.40
C PRO A 40 -6.30 3.01 4.30
N SER A 41 -7.03 1.93 4.63
CA SER A 41 -7.69 1.10 3.61
C SER A 41 -8.78 1.85 2.85
N ALA A 42 -9.26 2.98 3.39
CA ALA A 42 -10.19 3.89 2.70
C ALA A 42 -9.67 4.34 1.33
N LEU A 43 -8.36 4.45 1.14
CA LEU A 43 -7.74 4.78 -0.16
C LEU A 43 -8.19 3.86 -1.29
N PHE A 44 -8.45 2.59 -0.97
CA PHE A 44 -8.86 1.54 -1.92
C PHE A 44 -10.36 1.25 -1.86
N LEU A 45 -10.98 1.41 -0.69
CA LEU A 45 -12.40 1.12 -0.49
C LEU A 45 -13.31 2.25 -0.98
N VAL A 46 -12.89 3.51 -0.89
CA VAL A 46 -13.65 4.65 -1.41
C VAL A 46 -13.84 4.58 -2.93
N PRO A 47 -12.80 4.37 -3.77
CA PRO A 47 -13.00 4.23 -5.21
C PRO A 47 -13.91 3.04 -5.57
N ALA A 48 -13.87 1.94 -4.80
CA ALA A 48 -14.79 0.82 -4.97
C ALA A 48 -16.23 1.21 -4.60
N ALA A 49 -16.45 1.82 -3.43
CA ALA A 49 -17.76 2.23 -2.95
C ALA A 49 -18.41 3.30 -3.83
N LYS A 50 -17.62 4.24 -4.37
CA LYS A 50 -18.09 5.29 -5.30
C LYS A 50 -18.27 4.80 -6.74
N GLY A 51 -17.98 3.54 -7.02
CA GLY A 51 -18.13 2.96 -8.36
C GLY A 51 -17.05 3.34 -9.36
N TYR A 52 -15.96 4.02 -8.96
CA TYR A 52 -14.91 4.49 -9.89
C TYR A 52 -14.24 3.34 -10.63
N PHE A 53 -14.05 2.19 -9.98
CA PHE A 53 -13.55 0.99 -10.65
C PHE A 53 -14.56 0.45 -11.66
N LYS A 54 -15.86 0.42 -11.32
CA LYS A 54 -16.93 -0.04 -12.23
C LYS A 54 -17.04 0.87 -13.46
N ASP A 55 -16.97 2.19 -13.27
CA ASP A 55 -16.96 3.16 -14.37
C ASP A 55 -15.77 2.94 -15.30
N ALA A 56 -14.63 2.50 -14.74
CA ALA A 56 -13.44 2.11 -15.48
C ALA A 56 -13.51 0.68 -16.08
N LYS A 57 -14.65 0.02 -16.03
CA LYS A 57 -14.88 -1.37 -16.48
C LYS A 57 -14.02 -2.41 -15.73
N LEU A 58 -13.77 -2.17 -14.47
CA LEU A 58 -13.04 -3.07 -13.58
C LEU A 58 -13.96 -3.63 -12.50
N ASP A 59 -13.81 -4.93 -12.22
CA ASP A 59 -14.42 -5.62 -11.08
C ASP A 59 -13.33 -5.90 -10.04
N VAL A 60 -13.18 -4.98 -9.09
CA VAL A 60 -12.07 -5.01 -8.13
C VAL A 60 -12.51 -5.62 -6.80
N THR A 61 -11.87 -6.71 -6.41
CA THR A 61 -11.99 -7.29 -5.06
C THR A 61 -10.79 -6.87 -4.22
N VAL A 62 -11.04 -6.27 -3.06
CA VAL A 62 -10.00 -5.81 -2.13
C VAL A 62 -10.01 -6.69 -0.88
N ASP A 63 -8.90 -7.34 -0.57
CA ASP A 63 -8.74 -8.21 0.60
C ASP A 63 -7.69 -7.67 1.57
N ALA A 64 -7.95 -7.87 2.87
CA ALA A 64 -7.05 -7.49 3.94
C ALA A 64 -5.78 -8.34 3.97
N GLY A 65 -4.69 -7.77 4.50
CA GLY A 65 -3.40 -8.43 4.67
C GLY A 65 -2.94 -8.53 6.12
N ASN A 66 -1.74 -9.06 6.27
CA ASN A 66 -1.07 -9.25 7.56
C ASN A 66 0.40 -8.79 7.56
N GLY A 67 0.75 -7.92 6.63
CA GLY A 67 2.07 -7.32 6.44
C GLY A 67 2.48 -7.27 4.98
N SER A 68 3.31 -6.27 4.64
CA SER A 68 3.75 -6.03 3.26
C SER A 68 4.50 -7.22 2.65
N GLY A 69 5.31 -7.95 3.44
CA GLY A 69 5.96 -9.17 2.96
C GLY A 69 4.97 -10.24 2.51
N GLY A 70 3.83 -10.36 3.21
CA GLY A 70 2.74 -11.26 2.83
C GLY A 70 2.04 -10.81 1.54
N ALA A 71 1.78 -9.51 1.38
CA ALA A 71 1.19 -8.95 0.16
C ALA A 71 2.10 -9.20 -1.05
N VAL A 72 3.40 -8.91 -0.94
CA VAL A 72 4.38 -9.20 -2.01
C VAL A 72 4.36 -10.67 -2.41
N THR A 73 4.40 -11.58 -1.43
CA THR A 73 4.41 -13.03 -1.70
C THR A 73 3.14 -13.49 -2.43
N ARG A 74 1.97 -12.98 -2.04
CA ARG A 74 0.68 -13.35 -2.66
C ARG A 74 0.54 -12.80 -4.08
N VAL A 75 1.05 -11.59 -4.34
CA VAL A 75 1.12 -11.06 -5.71
C VAL A 75 2.13 -11.83 -6.54
N ALA A 76 3.32 -12.14 -6.01
CA ALA A 76 4.33 -12.95 -6.69
C ALA A 76 3.85 -14.36 -7.05
N SER A 77 3.01 -14.97 -6.21
CA SER A 77 2.41 -16.28 -6.50
C SER A 77 1.31 -16.24 -7.56
N GLY A 78 0.83 -15.04 -7.97
CA GLY A 78 -0.30 -14.86 -8.87
C GLY A 78 -1.67 -15.09 -8.22
N SER A 79 -1.74 -15.21 -6.89
CA SER A 79 -3.02 -15.29 -6.16
C SER A 79 -3.79 -13.97 -6.21
N TYR A 80 -3.08 -12.87 -6.41
CA TYR A 80 -3.58 -11.50 -6.60
C TYR A 80 -2.88 -10.87 -7.79
N ASP A 81 -3.61 -10.03 -8.52
CA ASP A 81 -3.12 -9.32 -9.71
C ASP A 81 -2.31 -8.09 -9.33
N LEU A 82 -2.83 -7.35 -8.36
CA LEU A 82 -2.26 -6.13 -7.80
C LEU A 82 -2.20 -6.25 -6.28
N GLY A 83 -1.36 -5.43 -5.67
CA GLY A 83 -1.31 -5.32 -4.21
C GLY A 83 -0.78 -3.97 -3.74
N PHE A 84 -0.84 -3.78 -2.44
CA PHE A 84 -0.28 -2.63 -1.74
C PHE A 84 0.79 -3.14 -0.78
N ALA A 85 2.02 -2.67 -0.93
CA ALA A 85 3.13 -3.16 -0.11
C ALA A 85 4.25 -2.13 0.02
N ASP A 86 4.96 -2.18 1.13
CA ASP A 86 6.18 -1.40 1.35
C ASP A 86 7.26 -1.76 0.33
N LEU A 87 7.92 -0.75 -0.22
CA LEU A 87 8.88 -0.92 -1.30
C LEU A 87 10.16 -1.64 -0.84
N ALA A 88 10.56 -1.50 0.44
CA ALA A 88 11.69 -2.26 0.97
C ALA A 88 11.38 -3.76 1.04
N ALA A 89 10.14 -4.12 1.40
CA ALA A 89 9.70 -5.52 1.38
C ALA A 89 9.66 -6.10 -0.05
N LEU A 90 9.30 -5.30 -1.04
CA LEU A 90 9.38 -5.69 -2.45
C LEU A 90 10.84 -5.90 -2.88
N MET A 91 11.72 -4.95 -2.56
CA MET A 91 13.15 -5.06 -2.87
C MET A 91 13.81 -6.25 -2.18
N GLU A 92 13.48 -6.50 -0.91
CA GLU A 92 13.93 -7.69 -0.18
C GLU A 92 13.50 -8.98 -0.90
N PHE A 93 12.23 -9.03 -1.35
CA PHE A 93 11.75 -10.19 -2.11
C PHE A 93 12.55 -10.42 -3.39
N HIS A 94 12.82 -9.36 -4.17
CA HIS A 94 13.66 -9.44 -5.37
C HIS A 94 15.06 -9.95 -5.06
N ALA A 95 15.67 -9.47 -3.98
CA ALA A 95 17.00 -9.83 -3.55
C ALA A 95 17.12 -11.30 -3.13
N ASN A 96 16.12 -11.78 -2.39
CA ASN A 96 16.10 -13.16 -1.87
C ASN A 96 15.61 -14.18 -2.90
N ASN A 97 14.96 -13.73 -3.98
CA ASN A 97 14.40 -14.59 -5.02
C ASN A 97 14.86 -14.14 -6.42
N PRO A 98 16.19 -14.14 -6.72
CA PRO A 98 16.70 -13.60 -7.97
C PRO A 98 16.13 -14.33 -9.20
N ASP A 99 15.88 -15.62 -9.08
CA ASP A 99 15.41 -16.49 -10.17
C ASP A 99 13.88 -16.65 -10.24
N ALA A 100 13.11 -15.97 -9.35
CA ALA A 100 11.66 -16.07 -9.38
C ALA A 100 11.11 -15.48 -10.70
N PRO A 101 10.23 -16.23 -11.44
CA PRO A 101 9.78 -15.79 -12.75
C PRO A 101 8.75 -14.66 -12.70
N ASN A 102 8.06 -14.49 -11.58
CA ASN A 102 6.92 -13.58 -11.43
C ASN A 102 7.19 -12.54 -10.33
N LYS A 103 8.36 -11.91 -10.34
CA LYS A 103 8.65 -10.84 -9.37
C LYS A 103 7.72 -9.65 -9.61
N PRO A 104 6.92 -9.24 -8.61
CA PRO A 104 6.05 -8.06 -8.77
C PRO A 104 6.89 -6.80 -8.98
N VAL A 105 6.28 -5.81 -9.63
CA VAL A 105 6.87 -4.50 -9.92
C VAL A 105 5.98 -3.42 -9.33
N ALA A 106 6.56 -2.42 -8.67
CA ALA A 106 5.83 -1.25 -8.20
C ALA A 106 5.50 -0.34 -9.39
N VAL A 107 4.23 0.09 -9.47
CA VAL A 107 3.71 0.89 -10.57
C VAL A 107 3.21 2.28 -10.16
N MET A 108 3.05 2.52 -8.83
CA MET A 108 2.64 3.81 -8.29
C MET A 108 3.04 3.92 -6.82
N MET A 109 3.77 4.97 -6.46
CA MET A 109 4.10 5.27 -5.06
C MET A 109 2.90 5.92 -4.37
N VAL A 110 2.53 5.43 -3.18
CA VAL A 110 1.42 5.99 -2.40
C VAL A 110 1.94 6.63 -1.12
N TYR A 111 2.82 5.95 -0.39
CA TYR A 111 3.50 6.52 0.79
C TYR A 111 4.90 6.95 0.39
N ASN A 112 5.07 8.25 0.17
CA ASN A 112 6.34 8.80 -0.31
C ASN A 112 7.47 8.69 0.73
N ASN A 113 7.13 8.57 2.02
CA ASN A 113 8.05 8.26 3.12
C ASN A 113 7.64 6.97 3.81
N THR A 114 8.63 6.24 4.34
CA THR A 114 8.34 5.12 5.21
C THR A 114 7.72 5.58 6.53
N PRO A 115 6.56 5.04 6.93
CA PRO A 115 6.00 5.26 8.26
C PRO A 115 6.55 4.30 9.32
N ALA A 116 7.54 3.47 8.96
CA ALA A 116 8.12 2.49 9.85
C ALA A 116 8.79 3.15 11.06
N SER A 117 8.58 2.55 12.21
CA SER A 117 9.16 2.99 13.48
C SER A 117 9.41 1.81 14.41
N VAL A 118 10.30 2.01 15.37
CA VAL A 118 10.36 1.21 16.60
C VAL A 118 9.64 1.98 17.69
N MET A 119 8.80 1.30 18.47
CA MET A 119 8.11 1.89 19.62
C MET A 119 8.38 1.09 20.88
N ALA A 120 8.65 1.80 21.96
CA ALA A 120 8.84 1.26 23.29
C ALA A 120 8.09 2.10 24.31
N LEU A 121 7.76 1.53 25.47
CA LEU A 121 7.21 2.31 26.58
C LEU A 121 8.34 3.02 27.31
N LYS A 122 8.18 4.27 27.73
CA LYS A 122 9.20 5.01 28.50
C LYS A 122 9.67 4.25 29.74
N LYS A 123 8.76 3.50 30.39
CA LYS A 123 9.07 2.66 31.56
C LYS A 123 10.10 1.54 31.28
N SER A 124 10.32 1.15 30.02
CA SER A 124 11.32 0.15 29.64
C SER A 124 12.76 0.64 29.72
N GLY A 125 12.95 1.98 29.82
CA GLY A 125 14.26 2.62 29.78
C GLY A 125 14.87 2.78 28.40
N ILE A 126 14.22 2.27 27.33
CA ILE A 126 14.65 2.44 25.93
C ILE A 126 14.34 3.86 25.49
N LYS A 127 15.37 4.59 25.06
CA LYS A 127 15.27 6.00 24.61
C LYS A 127 15.87 6.24 23.23
N THR A 128 16.85 5.45 22.85
CA THR A 128 17.62 5.59 21.59
C THR A 128 17.69 4.24 20.87
N PRO A 129 18.05 4.22 19.57
CA PRO A 129 18.26 2.97 18.85
C PRO A 129 19.28 2.03 19.50
N GLY A 130 20.36 2.59 20.08
CA GLY A 130 21.39 1.78 20.75
C GLY A 130 20.87 0.98 21.94
N ASP A 131 19.83 1.46 22.62
CA ASP A 131 19.22 0.76 23.77
C ASP A 131 18.46 -0.51 23.36
N LEU A 132 18.25 -0.74 22.07
CA LEU A 132 17.61 -1.94 21.53
C LEU A 132 18.52 -3.17 21.53
N ALA A 133 19.84 -3.00 21.69
CA ALA A 133 20.78 -4.11 21.77
C ALA A 133 20.42 -5.08 22.89
N GLY A 134 20.31 -6.37 22.56
CA GLY A 134 19.89 -7.43 23.48
C GLY A 134 18.42 -7.48 23.83
N LYS A 135 17.59 -6.56 23.31
CA LYS A 135 16.15 -6.49 23.62
C LYS A 135 15.32 -7.47 22.81
N LYS A 136 14.13 -7.78 23.36
CA LYS A 136 13.11 -8.60 22.71
C LYS A 136 12.14 -7.69 21.96
N LEU A 137 12.17 -7.76 20.63
CA LEU A 137 11.27 -7.02 19.77
C LEU A 137 10.10 -7.89 19.32
N GLY A 138 8.92 -7.28 19.19
CA GLY A 138 7.69 -7.95 18.75
C GLY A 138 7.17 -7.38 17.44
N ALA A 139 6.84 -8.24 16.49
CA ALA A 139 6.07 -7.88 15.29
C ALA A 139 5.60 -9.12 14.52
N PRO A 140 4.55 -9.00 13.69
CA PRO A 140 4.23 -10.02 12.70
C PRO A 140 5.42 -10.30 11.77
N VAL A 141 5.56 -11.54 11.32
CA VAL A 141 6.70 -11.95 10.48
C VAL A 141 6.77 -11.17 9.16
N PHE A 142 5.61 -10.78 8.63
CA PHE A 142 5.50 -10.04 7.36
C PHE A 142 5.34 -8.53 7.53
N ASP A 143 5.45 -8.00 8.77
CA ASP A 143 5.38 -6.56 9.06
C ASP A 143 6.47 -5.78 8.32
N ALA A 144 6.10 -4.66 7.68
CA ALA A 144 7.03 -3.85 6.89
C ALA A 144 8.17 -3.27 7.75
N GLY A 145 7.85 -2.77 8.95
CA GLY A 145 8.86 -2.23 9.87
C GLY A 145 9.85 -3.29 10.32
N ARG A 146 9.36 -4.52 10.63
CA ARG A 146 10.24 -5.65 10.93
C ARG A 146 11.12 -6.03 9.74
N ARG A 147 10.57 -6.06 8.53
CA ARG A 147 11.31 -6.36 7.31
C ARG A 147 12.38 -5.31 7.00
N ALA A 148 12.09 -4.04 7.25
CA ALA A 148 13.06 -2.96 7.06
C ALA A 148 14.03 -2.78 8.26
N PHE A 149 13.79 -3.45 9.40
CA PHE A 149 14.61 -3.32 10.61
C PHE A 149 16.11 -3.56 10.40
N PRO A 150 16.57 -4.52 9.56
CA PRO A 150 18.00 -4.70 9.30
C PRO A 150 18.66 -3.43 8.74
N ILE A 151 17.95 -2.62 7.95
CA ILE A 151 18.45 -1.34 7.43
C ILE A 151 18.59 -0.34 8.60
N PHE A 152 17.58 -0.27 9.45
CA PHE A 152 17.59 0.59 10.64
C PHE A 152 18.68 0.18 11.63
N ALA A 153 18.83 -1.13 11.87
CA ALA A 153 19.85 -1.65 12.77
C ALA A 153 21.26 -1.35 12.26
N LYS A 154 21.49 -1.51 10.95
CA LYS A 154 22.81 -1.21 10.34
C LYS A 154 23.13 0.27 10.41
N ALA A 155 22.16 1.14 10.09
CA ALA A 155 22.36 2.58 10.09
C ALA A 155 22.63 3.16 11.49
N ASN A 156 22.18 2.47 12.55
CA ASN A 156 22.31 2.92 13.93
C ASN A 156 23.20 2.00 14.79
N GLU A 157 23.97 1.12 14.16
CA GLU A 157 24.91 0.20 14.80
C GLU A 157 24.30 -0.62 15.94
N ILE A 158 23.02 -1.02 15.79
CA ILE A 158 22.29 -1.77 16.79
C ILE A 158 22.82 -3.21 16.81
N GLY A 159 23.22 -3.67 17.98
CA GLY A 159 23.61 -5.05 18.20
C GLY A 159 22.45 -6.05 18.02
N ASN A 160 22.69 -7.30 18.37
CA ASN A 160 21.68 -8.34 18.21
C ASN A 160 20.40 -8.03 18.99
N VAL A 161 19.27 -8.29 18.38
CA VAL A 161 17.92 -8.27 18.98
C VAL A 161 17.30 -9.65 18.86
N THR A 162 16.37 -9.98 19.74
CA THR A 162 15.57 -11.19 19.61
C THR A 162 14.17 -10.83 19.14
N TRP A 163 13.53 -11.72 18.33
CA TRP A 163 12.23 -11.47 17.78
C TRP A 163 11.17 -12.43 18.32
N THR A 164 10.05 -11.85 18.76
CA THR A 164 8.82 -12.59 19.02
C THR A 164 7.86 -12.36 17.85
N ALA A 165 7.49 -13.45 17.18
CA ALA A 165 6.47 -13.40 16.12
C ALA A 165 5.07 -13.45 16.78
N MET A 166 4.14 -12.69 16.21
CA MET A 166 2.74 -12.65 16.66
C MET A 166 1.82 -12.22 15.53
N ASP A 167 0.52 -12.46 15.72
CA ASP A 167 -0.49 -11.93 14.82
C ASP A 167 -0.69 -10.41 15.01
N PRO A 168 -1.08 -9.67 13.96
CA PRO A 168 -1.24 -8.22 14.02
C PRO A 168 -2.04 -7.69 15.21
N PRO A 169 -3.19 -8.29 15.64
CA PRO A 169 -3.97 -7.78 16.77
C PRO A 169 -3.26 -7.85 18.12
N LEU A 170 -2.23 -8.69 18.25
CA LEU A 170 -1.53 -8.93 19.52
C LEU A 170 -0.34 -8.01 19.76
N ARG A 171 0.20 -7.37 18.71
CA ARG A 171 1.47 -6.62 18.75
C ARG A 171 1.50 -5.58 19.88
N GLU A 172 0.58 -4.64 19.87
CA GLU A 172 0.54 -3.55 20.85
C GLU A 172 0.12 -4.05 22.24
N THR A 173 -0.70 -5.11 22.32
CA THR A 173 -1.08 -5.74 23.58
C THR A 173 0.14 -6.34 24.28
N MET A 174 0.99 -7.06 23.54
CA MET A 174 2.21 -7.66 24.10
C MET A 174 3.22 -6.60 24.56
N LEU A 175 3.32 -5.46 23.86
CA LEU A 175 4.13 -4.32 24.30
C LEU A 175 3.59 -3.73 25.63
N VAL A 176 2.30 -3.45 25.70
CA VAL A 176 1.68 -2.82 26.88
C VAL A 176 1.79 -3.73 28.11
N ARG A 177 1.67 -5.05 27.93
CA ARG A 177 1.86 -6.06 28.99
C ARG A 177 3.32 -6.25 29.39
N GLY A 178 4.28 -5.88 28.53
CA GLY A 178 5.70 -6.11 28.77
C GLY A 178 6.18 -7.51 28.36
N ASP A 179 5.42 -8.20 27.51
CA ASP A 179 5.81 -9.50 26.95
C ASP A 179 6.95 -9.32 25.92
N VAL A 180 7.08 -8.13 25.36
CA VAL A 180 8.20 -7.65 24.52
C VAL A 180 8.65 -6.26 24.99
N ASP A 181 9.92 -5.91 24.76
CA ASP A 181 10.51 -4.63 25.18
C ASP A 181 10.17 -3.50 24.23
N ALA A 182 10.08 -3.81 22.93
CA ALA A 182 9.73 -2.89 21.87
C ALA A 182 8.99 -3.62 20.74
N ILE A 183 8.35 -2.83 19.86
CA ILE A 183 7.68 -3.34 18.66
C ILE A 183 8.13 -2.55 17.43
N THR A 184 8.03 -3.16 16.26
CA THR A 184 8.05 -2.41 14.99
C THR A 184 6.64 -2.28 14.43
N GLY A 185 6.41 -1.23 13.65
CA GLY A 185 5.14 -1.00 12.97
C GLY A 185 5.10 0.37 12.32
N PHE A 186 3.99 0.67 11.67
CA PHE A 186 3.74 2.02 11.15
C PHE A 186 3.27 2.93 12.27
N THR A 187 3.86 4.14 12.37
CA THR A 187 3.59 5.09 13.45
C THR A 187 2.10 5.34 13.63
N PHE A 188 1.37 5.66 12.55
CA PHE A 188 -0.06 5.95 12.60
C PHE A 188 -0.93 4.74 13.02
N THR A 189 -0.43 3.52 12.86
CA THR A 189 -1.13 2.30 13.31
C THR A 189 -0.81 2.00 14.77
N SER A 190 0.47 1.80 15.08
CA SER A 190 0.87 1.27 16.38
C SER A 190 0.72 2.29 17.51
N LEU A 191 1.05 3.56 17.28
CA LEU A 191 0.88 4.59 18.32
C LEU A 191 -0.59 4.71 18.74
N LEU A 192 -1.51 4.81 17.77
CA LEU A 192 -2.93 4.92 18.08
C LEU A 192 -3.51 3.64 18.70
N ASN A 193 -2.98 2.47 18.35
CA ASN A 193 -3.37 1.22 18.98
C ASN A 193 -2.85 1.09 20.42
N ILE A 194 -1.67 1.65 20.72
CA ILE A 194 -1.12 1.74 22.08
C ILE A 194 -1.98 2.69 22.92
N GLU A 195 -2.34 3.86 22.37
CA GLU A 195 -3.27 4.81 23.03
C GLU A 195 -4.62 4.17 23.34
N ALA A 196 -5.19 3.43 22.40
CA ALA A 196 -6.46 2.72 22.58
C ALA A 196 -6.42 1.65 23.70
N ARG A 197 -5.21 1.25 24.15
CA ARG A 197 -4.97 0.35 25.28
C ARG A 197 -4.69 1.09 26.59
N GLY A 198 -4.94 2.40 26.63
CA GLY A 198 -4.85 3.23 27.82
C GLY A 198 -3.44 3.76 28.14
N VAL A 199 -2.50 3.63 27.21
CA VAL A 199 -1.16 4.25 27.35
C VAL A 199 -1.19 5.62 26.70
N LYS A 200 -0.77 6.64 27.41
CA LYS A 200 -0.69 8.00 26.85
C LYS A 200 0.42 8.08 25.79
N ALA A 201 0.20 8.87 24.74
CA ALA A 201 1.21 9.08 23.69
C ALA A 201 2.55 9.57 24.24
N GLU A 202 2.51 10.43 25.27
CA GLU A 202 3.69 10.94 25.95
C GLU A 202 4.51 9.87 26.70
N ASP A 203 3.92 8.70 27.00
CA ASP A 203 4.59 7.56 27.65
C ASP A 203 5.19 6.57 26.63
N VAL A 204 5.07 6.86 25.33
CA VAL A 204 5.62 6.04 24.25
C VAL A 204 6.86 6.72 23.68
N VAL A 205 7.95 5.98 23.56
CA VAL A 205 9.11 6.37 22.75
C VAL A 205 8.86 5.90 21.33
N VAL A 206 8.87 6.83 20.37
CA VAL A 206 8.70 6.54 18.95
C VAL A 206 9.99 6.88 18.21
N MET A 207 10.64 5.88 17.66
CA MET A 207 11.85 6.02 16.85
C MET A 207 11.47 5.81 15.39
N GLN A 208 11.09 6.89 14.69
CA GLN A 208 10.76 6.82 13.27
C GLN A 208 12.03 6.57 12.46
N TYR A 209 12.00 5.65 11.51
CA TYR A 209 13.17 5.30 10.69
C TYR A 209 13.79 6.51 9.99
N PRO A 210 13.02 7.45 9.39
CA PRO A 210 13.59 8.64 8.75
C PRO A 210 14.39 9.55 9.68
N ASP A 211 13.99 9.64 10.96
CA ASP A 211 14.67 10.49 11.95
C ASP A 211 16.05 9.95 12.36
N PHE A 212 16.28 8.67 12.08
CA PHE A 212 17.52 7.95 12.38
C PHE A 212 18.25 7.50 11.10
N GLY A 213 18.20 8.32 10.06
CA GLY A 213 19.00 8.12 8.85
C GLY A 213 18.45 7.15 7.79
N VAL A 214 17.27 6.57 8.02
CA VAL A 214 16.68 5.56 7.13
C VAL A 214 15.50 6.17 6.34
N ARG A 215 15.83 6.92 5.29
CA ARG A 215 14.85 7.67 4.47
C ARG A 215 14.36 6.86 3.27
N LEU A 216 13.64 5.77 3.54
CA LEU A 216 13.06 4.91 2.52
C LEU A 216 11.75 5.48 1.97
N TYR A 217 11.38 5.06 0.76
CA TYR A 217 9.99 5.09 0.35
C TYR A 217 9.18 4.11 1.20
N GLY A 218 7.90 4.37 1.37
CA GLY A 218 6.96 3.45 2.01
C GLY A 218 6.22 2.58 0.99
N ASN A 219 4.89 2.55 1.10
CA ASN A 219 4.07 1.64 0.32
C ASN A 219 3.79 2.14 -1.11
N ALA A 220 3.85 1.19 -2.03
CA ALA A 220 3.50 1.35 -3.44
C ALA A 220 2.38 0.37 -3.85
N ILE A 221 1.66 0.68 -4.92
CA ILE A 221 0.87 -0.30 -5.64
C ILE A 221 1.85 -1.14 -6.47
N ILE A 222 1.78 -2.47 -6.25
CA ILE A 222 2.58 -3.46 -6.95
C ILE A 222 1.70 -4.30 -7.87
N ALA A 223 2.27 -4.80 -8.96
CA ALA A 223 1.55 -5.55 -9.98
C ALA A 223 2.33 -6.80 -10.40
N THR A 224 1.61 -7.86 -10.78
CA THR A 224 2.24 -9.03 -11.40
C THR A 224 2.77 -8.68 -12.80
N PRO A 225 3.89 -9.26 -13.25
CA PRO A 225 4.33 -9.13 -14.63
C PRO A 225 3.26 -9.57 -15.64
N LYS A 226 2.42 -10.54 -15.26
CA LYS A 226 1.33 -11.05 -16.08
C LYS A 226 0.31 -9.96 -16.40
N ILE A 227 -0.26 -9.27 -15.39
CA ILE A 227 -1.29 -8.25 -15.65
C ILE A 227 -0.71 -7.04 -16.40
N LEU A 228 0.56 -6.69 -16.13
CA LEU A 228 1.25 -5.61 -16.84
C LEU A 228 1.39 -5.90 -18.34
N LYS A 229 1.58 -7.16 -18.71
CA LYS A 229 1.73 -7.61 -20.10
C LYS A 229 0.38 -7.86 -20.78
N GLU A 230 -0.53 -8.56 -20.12
CA GLU A 230 -1.77 -9.03 -20.71
C GLU A 230 -2.88 -7.98 -20.70
N ASN A 231 -2.94 -7.13 -19.64
CA ASN A 231 -3.99 -6.14 -19.43
C ASN A 231 -3.43 -4.75 -19.02
N PRO A 232 -2.48 -4.16 -19.77
CA PRO A 232 -1.87 -2.86 -19.39
C PRO A 232 -2.89 -1.74 -19.30
N ALA A 233 -3.96 -1.78 -20.11
CA ALA A 233 -5.04 -0.80 -20.06
C ALA A 233 -5.83 -0.87 -18.75
N ALA A 234 -6.08 -2.08 -18.23
CA ALA A 234 -6.76 -2.27 -16.95
C ALA A 234 -5.94 -1.72 -15.77
N VAL A 235 -4.61 -1.89 -15.80
CA VAL A 235 -3.71 -1.32 -14.78
C VAL A 235 -3.77 0.20 -14.80
N LYS A 236 -3.68 0.83 -15.98
CA LYS A 236 -3.80 2.30 -16.11
C LYS A 236 -5.15 2.80 -15.61
N ALA A 237 -6.24 2.13 -16.01
CA ALA A 237 -7.59 2.46 -15.57
C ALA A 237 -7.76 2.32 -14.04
N PHE A 238 -7.16 1.27 -13.44
CA PHE A 238 -7.14 1.08 -12.00
C PHE A 238 -6.44 2.25 -11.30
N LEU A 239 -5.23 2.65 -11.76
CA LEU A 239 -4.47 3.72 -11.15
C LEU A 239 -5.17 5.08 -11.27
N SER A 240 -5.84 5.38 -12.40
CA SER A 240 -6.65 6.60 -12.56
C SER A 240 -7.85 6.61 -11.62
N ALA A 241 -8.61 5.51 -11.54
CA ALA A 241 -9.75 5.37 -10.63
C ALA A 241 -9.33 5.45 -9.16
N PHE A 242 -8.21 4.79 -8.81
CA PHE A 242 -7.60 4.89 -7.49
C PHE A 242 -7.23 6.34 -7.14
N THR A 243 -6.53 7.04 -8.02
CA THR A 243 -6.11 8.44 -7.81
C THR A 243 -7.31 9.36 -7.57
N LYS A 244 -8.39 9.18 -8.32
CA LYS A 244 -9.65 9.90 -8.09
C LYS A 244 -10.22 9.62 -6.70
N GLY A 245 -10.20 8.36 -6.25
CA GLY A 245 -10.62 7.97 -4.91
C GLY A 245 -9.73 8.57 -3.81
N VAL A 246 -8.42 8.58 -4.00
CA VAL A 246 -7.46 9.20 -3.05
C VAL A 246 -7.76 10.70 -2.88
N LYS A 247 -8.06 11.41 -3.97
CA LYS A 247 -8.46 12.83 -3.92
C LYS A 247 -9.67 13.04 -3.02
N ASP A 248 -10.68 12.18 -3.13
CA ASP A 248 -11.89 12.26 -2.29
C ASP A 248 -11.58 11.95 -0.82
N VAL A 249 -10.72 10.94 -0.56
CA VAL A 249 -10.27 10.58 0.79
C VAL A 249 -9.54 11.75 1.46
N ILE A 250 -8.62 12.40 0.74
CA ILE A 250 -7.89 13.57 1.25
C ILE A 250 -8.85 14.72 1.54
N SER A 251 -9.83 14.92 0.66
CA SER A 251 -10.79 16.02 0.79
C SER A 251 -11.73 15.86 1.99
N ASN A 252 -12.14 14.63 2.30
CA ASN A 252 -13.04 14.34 3.43
C ASN A 252 -12.74 12.99 4.10
N PRO A 253 -11.69 12.93 4.94
CA PRO A 253 -11.30 11.69 5.61
C PRO A 253 -12.39 11.09 6.51
N ALA A 254 -13.22 11.91 7.12
CA ALA A 254 -14.30 11.43 8.00
C ALA A 254 -15.37 10.64 7.23
N VAL A 255 -15.76 11.13 6.05
CA VAL A 255 -16.72 10.40 5.18
C VAL A 255 -16.07 9.16 4.58
N ALA A 256 -14.77 9.21 4.29
CA ALA A 256 -14.03 8.08 3.74
C ALA A 256 -14.07 6.84 4.65
N ILE A 257 -14.13 7.02 5.98
CA ILE A 257 -14.15 5.92 6.96
C ILE A 257 -15.45 5.10 6.88
N GLU A 258 -16.54 5.65 6.36
CA GLU A 258 -17.77 4.86 6.16
C GLU A 258 -17.54 3.67 5.23
N SER A 259 -16.63 3.78 4.25
CA SER A 259 -16.28 2.66 3.39
C SER A 259 -15.49 1.56 4.13
N VAL A 260 -14.69 1.94 5.13
CA VAL A 260 -13.97 0.99 5.99
C VAL A 260 -14.94 0.29 6.92
N LYS A 261 -15.85 1.05 7.56
CA LYS A 261 -16.92 0.52 8.43
C LYS A 261 -17.84 -0.46 7.70
N ALA A 262 -18.11 -0.23 6.42
CA ALA A 262 -18.90 -1.16 5.61
C ALA A 262 -18.18 -2.52 5.40
N ARG A 263 -16.87 -2.56 5.50
CA ARG A 263 -16.05 -3.79 5.37
C ARG A 263 -15.78 -4.46 6.73
N ASP A 264 -15.62 -3.68 7.78
CA ASP A 264 -15.41 -4.14 9.16
C ASP A 264 -16.28 -3.31 10.11
N GLY A 265 -17.47 -3.82 10.42
CA GLY A 265 -18.50 -3.12 11.19
C GLY A 265 -18.14 -2.83 12.65
N ILE A 266 -17.07 -3.44 13.17
CA ILE A 266 -16.65 -3.30 14.57
C ILE A 266 -15.55 -2.25 14.80
N ILE A 267 -15.13 -1.53 13.73
CA ILE A 267 -14.11 -0.50 13.88
C ILE A 267 -14.55 0.68 14.76
N ASN A 268 -13.61 1.29 15.46
CA ASN A 268 -13.84 2.58 16.11
C ASN A 268 -13.66 3.70 15.08
N VAL A 269 -14.76 4.29 14.62
CA VAL A 269 -14.80 5.32 13.57
C VAL A 269 -13.94 6.54 13.90
N GLU A 270 -13.93 7.00 15.16
CA GLU A 270 -13.11 8.13 15.59
C GLU A 270 -11.62 7.83 15.50
N LEU A 271 -11.21 6.68 16.05
CA LEU A 271 -9.82 6.20 16.00
C LEU A 271 -9.35 6.06 14.55
N GLU A 272 -10.15 5.42 13.70
CA GLU A 272 -9.80 5.18 12.30
C GLU A 272 -9.78 6.47 11.47
N THR A 273 -10.62 7.45 11.80
CA THR A 273 -10.55 8.79 11.21
C THR A 273 -9.25 9.51 11.61
N ARG A 274 -8.84 9.42 12.87
CA ARG A 274 -7.55 9.98 13.33
C ARG A 274 -6.38 9.29 12.63
N ARG A 275 -6.43 7.96 12.50
CA ARG A 275 -5.42 7.15 11.81
C ARG A 275 -5.26 7.56 10.35
N LEU A 276 -6.37 7.67 9.63
CA LEU A 276 -6.38 8.09 8.23
C LEU A 276 -5.80 9.50 8.06
N LYS A 277 -6.22 10.46 8.90
CA LYS A 277 -5.67 11.83 8.87
C LYS A 277 -4.17 11.83 9.10
N LEU A 278 -3.70 11.08 10.11
CA LEU A 278 -2.27 10.98 10.40
C LEU A 278 -1.48 10.38 9.23
N ALA A 279 -2.01 9.33 8.59
CA ALA A 279 -1.39 8.75 7.39
C ALA A 279 -1.39 9.75 6.21
N ILE A 280 -2.48 10.49 6.00
CA ILE A 280 -2.52 11.53 4.97
C ILE A 280 -1.43 12.58 5.22
N ASP A 281 -1.34 13.10 6.43
CA ASP A 281 -0.44 14.22 6.76
C ASP A 281 1.04 13.80 6.74
N THR A 282 1.35 12.55 7.10
CA THR A 282 2.75 12.11 7.28
C THR A 282 3.36 11.44 6.05
N VAL A 283 2.56 10.70 5.25
CA VAL A 283 3.13 9.88 4.17
C VAL A 283 2.52 10.12 2.80
N ILE A 284 1.27 10.63 2.71
CA ILE A 284 0.61 10.91 1.42
C ILE A 284 0.84 12.36 1.01
N ASN A 285 0.59 13.31 1.92
CA ASN A 285 0.69 14.75 1.71
C ASN A 285 1.93 15.32 2.42
N SER A 286 3.02 14.55 2.46
CA SER A 286 4.29 14.93 3.07
C SER A 286 5.02 16.00 2.24
N SER A 287 6.06 16.62 2.82
CA SER A 287 6.95 17.55 2.11
C SER A 287 7.60 16.91 0.89
N GLU A 288 7.99 15.65 1.02
CA GLU A 288 8.62 14.87 -0.05
C GLU A 288 7.62 14.55 -1.17
N ALA A 289 6.39 14.14 -0.82
CA ALA A 289 5.34 13.90 -1.81
C ALA A 289 5.02 15.15 -2.63
N ARG A 290 5.04 16.34 -2.00
CA ARG A 290 4.86 17.61 -2.69
C ARG A 290 6.03 17.95 -3.61
N ALA A 291 7.27 17.67 -3.18
CA ALA A 291 8.47 17.94 -3.95
C ALA A 291 8.68 16.97 -5.12
N GLU A 292 8.27 15.72 -4.95
CA GLU A 292 8.45 14.66 -5.94
C GLU A 292 7.25 14.45 -6.85
N GLY A 293 6.04 14.81 -6.38
CA GLY A 293 4.75 14.54 -7.00
C GLY A 293 4.13 13.24 -6.49
N PHE A 294 2.80 13.25 -6.28
CA PHE A 294 2.07 12.05 -5.89
C PHE A 294 2.23 10.95 -6.96
N GLY A 295 2.41 9.73 -6.53
CA GLY A 295 2.58 8.58 -7.43
C GLY A 295 4.00 8.37 -7.96
N GLN A 296 4.88 9.36 -7.85
CA GLN A 296 6.21 9.39 -8.46
C GLN A 296 7.32 8.88 -7.52
N VAL A 297 8.44 8.52 -8.14
CA VAL A 297 9.71 8.30 -7.42
C VAL A 297 10.84 9.07 -8.10
N LYS A 298 11.86 9.47 -7.33
CA LYS A 298 13.10 10.04 -7.86
C LYS A 298 14.14 8.93 -8.01
N GLY A 299 14.69 8.81 -9.21
CA GLY A 299 15.67 7.76 -9.54
C GLY A 299 16.85 7.66 -8.56
N PRO A 300 17.54 8.78 -8.21
CA PRO A 300 18.64 8.73 -7.24
C PRO A 300 18.22 8.21 -5.86
N ARG A 301 17.05 8.62 -5.35
CA ARG A 301 16.54 8.14 -4.05
C ARG A 301 16.16 6.66 -4.12
N LEU A 302 15.55 6.22 -5.22
CA LEU A 302 15.22 4.80 -5.43
C LEU A 302 16.47 3.93 -5.50
N SER A 303 17.50 4.39 -6.21
CA SER A 303 18.80 3.68 -6.32
C SER A 303 19.51 3.61 -4.97
N LEU A 304 19.47 4.68 -4.17
CA LEU A 304 20.01 4.66 -2.80
C LEU A 304 19.29 3.64 -1.94
N MET A 305 17.95 3.63 -1.98
CA MET A 305 17.13 2.65 -1.25
C MET A 305 17.48 1.21 -1.67
N ALA A 306 17.62 0.93 -2.96
CA ALA A 306 18.00 -0.38 -3.47
C ALA A 306 19.38 -0.82 -2.96
N SER A 307 20.34 0.11 -2.87
CA SER A 307 21.65 -0.14 -2.25
C SER A 307 21.54 -0.43 -0.76
N GLN A 308 20.79 0.37 0.00
CA GLN A 308 20.61 0.16 1.44
C GLN A 308 19.98 -1.20 1.75
N VAL A 309 18.95 -1.61 0.98
CA VAL A 309 18.34 -2.94 1.09
C VAL A 309 19.38 -4.03 0.81
N SER A 310 20.09 -3.94 -0.30
CA SER A 310 21.10 -4.94 -0.68
C SER A 310 22.19 -5.11 0.39
N ASP A 311 22.65 -3.99 0.95
CA ASP A 311 23.72 -3.97 1.96
C ASP A 311 23.22 -4.48 3.33
N ALA A 312 21.98 -4.21 3.70
CA ALA A 312 21.41 -4.60 5.00
C ALA A 312 21.07 -6.10 5.04
N PHE A 313 20.61 -6.65 3.91
CA PHE A 313 20.22 -8.06 3.82
C PHE A 313 21.36 -8.97 3.33
N ASN A 314 22.54 -8.42 3.05
CA ASN A 314 23.68 -9.17 2.51
C ASN A 314 23.28 -10.09 1.34
N THR A 315 22.55 -9.50 0.38
CA THR A 315 21.91 -10.25 -0.70
C THR A 315 22.92 -10.81 -1.69
N LYS A 316 22.66 -12.01 -2.24
CA LYS A 316 23.50 -12.64 -3.26
C LYS A 316 23.65 -11.79 -4.52
N THR A 317 22.58 -11.09 -4.89
CA THR A 317 22.54 -10.16 -6.02
C THR A 317 22.05 -8.81 -5.53
N ARG A 318 22.66 -7.73 -6.02
CA ARG A 318 22.19 -6.39 -5.68
C ARG A 318 20.86 -6.11 -6.38
N VAL A 319 19.93 -5.52 -5.64
CA VAL A 319 18.67 -5.03 -6.19
C VAL A 319 18.95 -3.85 -7.12
N LYS A 320 18.36 -3.88 -8.31
CA LYS A 320 18.39 -2.76 -9.24
C LYS A 320 17.08 -1.99 -9.14
N ALA A 321 17.15 -0.67 -9.11
CA ALA A 321 15.97 0.20 -9.03
C ALA A 321 14.99 -0.07 -10.20
N ASP A 322 15.51 -0.25 -11.40
CA ASP A 322 14.72 -0.48 -12.62
C ASP A 322 14.02 -1.85 -12.64
N ASP A 323 14.48 -2.83 -11.85
CA ASP A 323 13.81 -4.13 -11.73
C ASP A 323 12.57 -4.07 -10.83
N VAL A 324 12.46 -3.08 -9.96
CA VAL A 324 11.40 -2.97 -8.95
C VAL A 324 10.40 -1.85 -9.22
N TRP A 325 10.66 -0.97 -10.19
CA TRP A 325 9.82 0.18 -10.49
C TRP A 325 9.51 0.31 -11.98
N ASN A 326 8.23 0.54 -12.29
CA ASN A 326 7.77 0.86 -13.65
C ASN A 326 6.71 1.95 -13.63
N GLY A 327 7.13 3.21 -13.82
CA GLY A 327 6.23 4.38 -13.84
C GLY A 327 5.46 4.58 -15.16
N SER A 328 5.60 3.71 -16.17
CA SER A 328 4.92 3.88 -17.48
C SER A 328 3.40 3.68 -17.41
N PHE A 329 2.88 3.20 -16.29
CA PHE A 329 1.45 3.00 -16.04
C PHE A 329 0.80 4.17 -15.30
N LEU A 330 1.59 5.13 -14.82
CA LEU A 330 1.07 6.25 -14.04
C LEU A 330 0.02 7.05 -14.79
N PRO A 331 -1.02 7.55 -14.10
CA PRO A 331 -1.93 8.55 -14.63
C PRO A 331 -1.20 9.81 -15.13
N THR A 332 -1.90 10.62 -15.86
CA THR A 332 -1.36 11.91 -16.34
C THR A 332 -0.98 12.83 -15.18
N ALA A 333 -0.05 13.75 -15.40
CA ALA A 333 0.36 14.72 -14.37
C ALA A 333 -0.84 15.51 -13.81
N LYS A 334 -1.85 15.80 -14.64
CA LYS A 334 -3.10 16.48 -14.23
C LYS A 334 -3.93 15.61 -13.28
N GLU A 335 -4.02 14.31 -13.51
CA GLU A 335 -4.73 13.39 -12.63
C GLU A 335 -4.00 13.20 -11.29
N LEU A 336 -2.66 13.22 -11.33
CA LEU A 336 -1.81 13.08 -10.14
C LEU A 336 -1.73 14.36 -9.29
N ASP A 337 -2.21 15.49 -9.80
CA ASP A 337 -2.29 16.76 -9.04
C ASP A 337 -3.49 16.73 -8.08
N ILE A 338 -3.35 15.99 -7.02
CA ILE A 338 -4.41 15.77 -6.01
C ILE A 338 -4.04 16.27 -4.62
N LEU A 339 -2.80 16.63 -4.39
CA LEU A 339 -2.37 17.07 -3.07
C LEU A 339 -2.86 18.50 -2.80
N PRO A 340 -3.47 18.78 -1.64
CA PRO A 340 -3.90 20.13 -1.30
C PRO A 340 -2.69 21.07 -1.19
N ALA A 341 -2.90 22.33 -1.53
CA ALA A 341 -1.88 23.36 -1.32
C ALA A 341 -1.36 23.35 0.13
N PRO A 342 -0.08 23.68 0.38
CA PRO A 342 0.43 23.80 1.73
C PRO A 342 -0.46 24.75 2.53
N LYS A 343 -0.88 24.34 3.73
CA LYS A 343 -1.49 25.29 4.68
C LYS A 343 -0.49 26.40 4.86
N SER A 344 -0.83 27.65 4.51
CA SER A 344 0.03 28.78 4.81
C SER A 344 0.30 28.74 6.31
N SER A 345 1.58 28.65 6.69
CA SER A 345 1.96 28.83 8.08
C SER A 345 1.51 30.25 8.46
N ALA A 346 0.39 30.36 9.17
CA ALA A 346 0.05 31.60 9.79
C ALA A 346 1.24 31.96 10.67
N LYS A 347 1.98 33.00 10.29
CA LYS A 347 3.04 33.57 11.12
C LYS A 347 2.41 33.85 12.48
N LYS A 348 2.83 33.08 13.48
CA LYS A 348 2.63 33.47 14.89
C LYS A 348 3.69 34.48 15.29
#